data_b78731f376a0bce2382a70c3f5934c24
#
_entry.id   b78731f376a0bce2382a70c3f5934c24
#
_cell.length_a   1.000
_cell.length_b   1.000
_cell.length_c   1.000
_cell.angle_alpha   90.00
_cell.angle_beta   90.00
_cell.angle_gamma   90.00
#
_symmetry.space_group_name_H-M   'P 1'
#
loop_
_entity.id
_entity.type
_entity.pdbx_description
1 polymer ?
#
loop_
_entity_poly.entity_id
_entity_poly.type
_entity_poly.pdbx_seq_one_letter_code
_entity_poly.pdbx_strand_id
1 'polypeptide(L)'
;MSDVFHLNLTKSQLKGATLAIVPGDPARSERIAKQLDNPEFLASTREFTSWLGYLNGQPVVVCSTGIGGPSTSICVEELAQLGVRTFLRIGTTGAIQPHINVGDVLITTASVRLDGASRHFAPLEYPAVANFECTTALYNAAKAKGIEPYVGVTASSDTFYPGQERYDTYSGKVYRDYQGLLKQWQDLNVMNYEMESSTLFTMCSALGLRAGMVAGVIVNRTQQEIPNEATMKQTEEKAVSVVIEAAQALLS
;
A
#
# COMPACT_ATOMS: atom_id res chain seq x y z
N MET A 1 0.85 -8.02 28.95
CA MET A 1 0.74 -9.06 27.89
C MET A 1 0.12 -8.37 26.68
N SER A 2 0.62 -8.55 25.49
CA SER A 2 0.02 -7.98 24.27
C SER A 2 -1.30 -8.68 23.94
N ASP A 3 -2.22 -7.96 23.29
CA ASP A 3 -3.51 -8.52 22.86
C ASP A 3 -3.39 -9.25 21.52
N VAL A 4 -2.34 -8.95 20.74
CA VAL A 4 -2.03 -9.58 19.46
C VAL A 4 -0.56 -10.04 19.40
N PHE A 5 -0.30 -11.07 18.58
CA PHE A 5 0.97 -11.80 18.64
C PHE A 5 2.11 -11.16 17.84
N HIS A 6 1.87 -10.85 16.54
CA HIS A 6 2.97 -10.41 15.66
C HIS A 6 3.29 -8.92 15.84
N LEU A 7 2.27 -8.07 15.98
CA LEU A 7 2.47 -6.64 16.20
C LEU A 7 2.92 -6.32 17.63
N ASN A 8 2.69 -7.25 18.56
CA ASN A 8 3.01 -7.08 20.00
C ASN A 8 2.38 -5.80 20.59
N LEU A 9 1.13 -5.54 20.24
CA LEU A 9 0.36 -4.37 20.65
C LEU A 9 -0.80 -4.76 21.56
N THR A 10 -1.31 -3.77 22.31
CA THR A 10 -2.57 -3.86 23.05
C THR A 10 -3.59 -2.86 22.48
N LYS A 11 -4.87 -3.17 22.68
CA LYS A 11 -5.96 -2.25 22.27
C LYS A 11 -5.86 -0.88 22.95
N SER A 12 -5.42 -0.85 24.21
CA SER A 12 -5.27 0.38 24.97
C SER A 12 -4.18 1.32 24.42
N GLN A 13 -3.12 0.77 23.81
CA GLN A 13 -2.07 1.56 23.16
C GLN A 13 -2.57 2.32 21.93
N LEU A 14 -3.59 1.80 21.23
CA LEU A 14 -4.16 2.46 20.06
C LEU A 14 -5.07 3.65 20.42
N LYS A 15 -5.39 3.88 21.69
CA LYS A 15 -6.22 5.02 22.16
C LYS A 15 -7.55 5.18 21.42
N GLY A 16 -8.11 4.09 20.88
CA GLY A 16 -9.34 4.10 20.10
C GLY A 16 -9.16 4.44 18.62
N ALA A 17 -7.95 4.39 18.09
CA ALA A 17 -7.69 4.61 16.64
C ALA A 17 -8.50 3.64 15.78
N THR A 18 -9.22 4.19 14.81
CA THR A 18 -10.02 3.45 13.83
C THR A 18 -9.41 3.44 12.43
N LEU A 19 -8.37 4.25 12.21
CA LEU A 19 -7.66 4.36 10.93
C LEU A 19 -6.18 4.06 11.12
N ALA A 20 -5.63 3.28 10.19
CA ALA A 20 -4.20 3.02 10.07
C ALA A 20 -3.65 3.46 8.72
N ILE A 21 -2.48 4.11 8.73
CA ILE A 21 -1.64 4.33 7.56
C ILE A 21 -0.62 3.19 7.53
N VAL A 22 -0.58 2.44 6.42
CA VAL A 22 0.19 1.19 6.32
C VAL A 22 1.23 1.25 5.18
N PRO A 23 2.46 1.74 5.45
CA PRO A 23 3.58 1.61 4.53
C PRO A 23 4.12 0.17 4.50
N GLY A 24 4.90 -0.18 3.47
CA GLY A 24 5.63 -1.45 3.43
C GLY A 24 6.90 -1.42 4.31
N ASP A 25 7.68 -0.34 4.19
CA ASP A 25 8.98 -0.15 4.84
C ASP A 25 8.84 0.29 6.32
N PRO A 26 9.46 -0.45 7.28
CA PRO A 26 9.49 -0.06 8.69
C PRO A 26 10.04 1.35 8.94
N ALA A 27 11.08 1.77 8.22
CA ALA A 27 11.66 3.11 8.37
C ALA A 27 10.71 4.22 7.89
N ARG A 28 9.81 3.92 6.95
CA ARG A 28 8.78 4.85 6.50
C ARG A 28 7.71 5.08 7.56
N SER A 29 7.43 4.10 8.43
CA SER A 29 6.48 4.27 9.53
C SER A 29 6.87 5.43 10.44
N GLU A 30 8.14 5.52 10.82
CA GLU A 30 8.66 6.64 11.63
C GLU A 30 8.56 7.97 10.90
N ARG A 31 8.95 8.01 9.61
CA ARG A 31 8.89 9.23 8.80
C ARG A 31 7.47 9.78 8.64
N ILE A 32 6.49 8.90 8.52
CA ILE A 32 5.07 9.29 8.47
C ILE A 32 4.61 9.75 9.85
N ALA A 33 4.88 8.98 10.89
CA ALA A 33 4.45 9.29 12.25
C ALA A 33 4.96 10.67 12.73
N LYS A 34 6.20 11.04 12.38
CA LYS A 34 6.78 12.35 12.69
C LYS A 34 6.10 13.54 12.00
N GLN A 35 5.19 13.30 11.05
CA GLN A 35 4.36 14.33 10.41
C GLN A 35 2.96 14.43 11.04
N LEU A 36 2.64 13.56 12.00
CA LEU A 36 1.43 13.60 12.80
C LEU A 36 1.69 14.35 14.12
N ASP A 37 0.63 14.80 14.78
CA ASP A 37 0.74 15.40 16.09
C ASP A 37 1.09 14.36 17.15
N ASN A 38 1.95 14.72 18.11
CA ASN A 38 2.33 13.92 19.28
C ASN A 38 2.70 12.45 18.92
N PRO A 39 3.69 12.22 18.06
CA PRO A 39 4.06 10.87 17.64
C PRO A 39 4.64 10.06 18.80
N GLU A 40 4.09 8.87 19.03
CA GLU A 40 4.50 7.92 20.05
C GLU A 40 4.91 6.59 19.40
N PHE A 41 6.13 6.13 19.67
CA PHE A 41 6.56 4.79 19.27
C PHE A 41 5.85 3.74 20.12
N LEU A 42 5.25 2.71 19.48
CA LEU A 42 4.52 1.67 20.18
C LEU A 42 5.30 0.36 20.27
N ALA A 43 5.73 -0.19 19.15
CA ALA A 43 6.47 -1.44 19.08
C ALA A 43 7.19 -1.60 17.74
N SER A 44 8.23 -2.44 17.74
CA SER A 44 8.85 -2.94 16.50
C SER A 44 9.16 -4.43 16.68
N THR A 45 8.50 -5.27 15.88
CA THR A 45 8.63 -6.72 15.93
C THR A 45 8.65 -7.23 14.49
N ARG A 46 9.69 -7.95 14.10
CA ARG A 46 9.88 -8.39 12.71
C ARG A 46 9.85 -7.21 11.74
N GLU A 47 9.04 -7.29 10.68
CA GLU A 47 8.77 -6.24 9.69
C GLU A 47 7.74 -5.20 10.15
N PHE A 48 7.11 -5.39 11.31
CA PHE A 48 6.06 -4.53 11.83
C PHE A 48 6.63 -3.49 12.79
N THR A 49 6.67 -2.24 12.37
CA THR A 49 7.03 -1.10 13.21
C THR A 49 5.84 -0.16 13.33
N SER A 50 5.38 0.02 14.57
CA SER A 50 4.12 0.68 14.89
C SER A 50 4.33 1.97 15.67
N TRP A 51 3.62 3.00 15.28
CA TRP A 51 3.55 4.31 15.89
C TRP A 51 2.10 4.74 16.06
N LEU A 52 1.84 5.55 17.09
CA LEU A 52 0.60 6.30 17.24
C LEU A 52 0.90 7.78 16.99
N GLY A 53 -0.01 8.48 16.35
CA GLY A 53 -0.01 9.94 16.23
C GLY A 53 -1.45 10.44 16.16
N TYR A 54 -1.63 11.74 15.94
CA TYR A 54 -2.95 12.34 15.89
C TYR A 54 -3.12 13.23 14.66
N LEU A 55 -4.33 13.25 14.12
CA LEU A 55 -4.78 14.18 13.08
C LEU A 55 -6.10 14.81 13.57
N ASN A 56 -6.14 16.14 13.66
CA ASN A 56 -7.30 16.86 14.22
C ASN A 56 -7.77 16.32 15.59
N GLY A 57 -6.84 15.90 16.43
CA GLY A 57 -7.13 15.33 17.74
C GLY A 57 -7.64 13.88 17.72
N GLN A 58 -7.79 13.25 16.55
CA GLN A 58 -8.16 11.85 16.39
C GLN A 58 -6.91 10.96 16.31
N PRO A 59 -6.85 9.84 17.04
CA PRO A 59 -5.70 8.94 17.01
C PRO A 59 -5.62 8.17 15.69
N VAL A 60 -4.39 8.05 15.16
CA VAL A 60 -4.05 7.33 13.93
C VAL A 60 -2.88 6.40 14.21
N VAL A 61 -2.99 5.15 13.78
CA VAL A 61 -1.88 4.20 13.81
C VAL A 61 -1.10 4.29 12.51
N VAL A 62 0.24 4.28 12.61
CA VAL A 62 1.11 4.04 11.46
C VAL A 62 1.84 2.73 11.72
N CYS A 63 1.66 1.74 10.85
CA CYS A 63 2.26 0.42 11.03
C CYS A 63 2.78 -0.12 9.70
N SER A 64 4.07 -0.51 9.64
CA SER A 64 4.60 -1.16 8.45
C SER A 64 4.01 -2.56 8.26
N THR A 65 3.77 -2.92 6.99
CA THR A 65 3.25 -4.25 6.62
C THR A 65 4.36 -5.23 6.26
N GLY A 66 5.60 -4.77 6.03
CA GLY A 66 6.58 -5.56 5.30
C GLY A 66 6.21 -5.69 3.82
N ILE A 67 6.74 -6.71 3.15
CA ILE A 67 6.53 -6.98 1.72
C ILE A 67 5.63 -8.20 1.54
N GLY A 68 4.63 -8.05 0.66
CA GLY A 68 3.80 -9.13 0.17
C GLY A 68 2.52 -9.40 0.95
N GLY A 69 1.65 -10.18 0.35
CA GLY A 69 0.32 -10.48 0.85
C GLY A 69 0.29 -11.15 2.22
N PRO A 70 1.09 -12.20 2.51
CA PRO A 70 1.09 -12.86 3.81
C PRO A 70 1.37 -11.91 4.97
N SER A 71 2.40 -11.08 4.85
CA SER A 71 2.75 -10.10 5.88
C SER A 71 1.68 -9.01 6.04
N THR A 72 1.17 -8.48 4.92
CA THR A 72 0.05 -7.52 4.92
C THR A 72 -1.18 -8.08 5.61
N SER A 73 -1.51 -9.35 5.38
CA SER A 73 -2.68 -9.99 5.98
C SER A 73 -2.59 -10.08 7.50
N ILE A 74 -1.41 -10.39 8.04
CA ILE A 74 -1.17 -10.41 9.49
C ILE A 74 -1.34 -9.01 10.09
N CYS A 75 -0.74 -8.00 9.47
CA CYS A 75 -0.84 -6.62 9.93
C CYS A 75 -2.30 -6.14 10.00
N VAL A 76 -3.05 -6.33 8.92
CA VAL A 76 -4.45 -5.91 8.83
C VAL A 76 -5.33 -6.67 9.82
N GLU A 77 -5.17 -7.99 9.93
CA GLU A 77 -5.93 -8.83 10.87
C GLU A 77 -5.73 -8.38 12.32
N GLU A 78 -4.47 -8.25 12.75
CA GLU A 78 -4.18 -7.89 14.13
C GLU A 78 -4.59 -6.44 14.46
N LEU A 79 -4.40 -5.49 13.55
CA LEU A 79 -4.91 -4.12 13.74
C LEU A 79 -6.44 -4.07 13.78
N ALA A 80 -7.12 -4.90 12.97
CA ALA A 80 -8.59 -4.99 12.98
C ALA A 80 -9.11 -5.57 14.30
N GLN A 81 -8.42 -6.58 14.89
CA GLN A 81 -8.72 -7.10 16.22
C GLN A 81 -8.58 -6.02 17.30
N LEU A 82 -7.62 -5.12 17.16
CA LEU A 82 -7.40 -4.00 18.08
C LEU A 82 -8.39 -2.83 17.90
N GLY A 83 -9.20 -2.83 16.82
CA GLY A 83 -10.24 -1.83 16.61
C GLY A 83 -10.11 -0.99 15.34
N VAL A 84 -9.05 -1.13 14.56
CA VAL A 84 -8.89 -0.42 13.28
C VAL A 84 -9.91 -0.92 12.25
N ARG A 85 -10.48 -0.02 11.47
CA ARG A 85 -11.51 -0.32 10.47
C ARG A 85 -11.21 0.25 9.09
N THR A 86 -10.24 1.17 9.00
CA THR A 86 -9.84 1.83 7.75
C THR A 86 -8.33 1.74 7.58
N PHE A 87 -7.88 1.31 6.41
CA PHE A 87 -6.48 1.09 6.09
C PHE A 87 -6.10 1.90 4.84
N LEU A 88 -5.21 2.86 5.00
CA LEU A 88 -4.66 3.63 3.88
C LEU A 88 -3.22 3.18 3.62
N ARG A 89 -3.01 2.49 2.50
CA ARG A 89 -1.67 2.08 2.09
C ARG A 89 -0.96 3.20 1.34
N ILE A 90 0.30 3.38 1.72
CA ILE A 90 1.27 4.21 0.99
C ILE A 90 2.42 3.33 0.52
N GLY A 91 2.67 3.30 -0.78
CA GLY A 91 3.71 2.50 -1.41
C GLY A 91 4.60 3.27 -2.37
N THR A 92 5.62 2.57 -2.87
CA THR A 92 6.39 2.93 -4.06
C THR A 92 6.17 1.87 -5.13
N THR A 93 6.27 2.23 -6.41
CA THR A 93 5.88 1.33 -7.50
C THR A 93 6.70 1.53 -8.76
N GLY A 94 6.67 0.50 -9.62
CA GLY A 94 7.16 0.56 -10.99
C GLY A 94 6.01 0.68 -11.98
N ALA A 95 5.91 1.80 -12.69
CA ALA A 95 4.92 1.97 -13.76
C ALA A 95 5.24 1.06 -14.94
N ILE A 96 4.19 0.61 -15.63
CA ILE A 96 4.30 -0.21 -16.85
C ILE A 96 3.68 0.45 -18.07
N GLN A 97 3.08 1.64 -17.93
CA GLN A 97 2.54 2.43 -19.02
C GLN A 97 3.53 3.52 -19.46
N PRO A 98 3.75 3.72 -20.77
CA PRO A 98 4.77 4.66 -21.24
C PRO A 98 4.46 6.13 -20.94
N HIS A 99 3.19 6.46 -20.68
CA HIS A 99 2.75 7.83 -20.38
C HIS A 99 2.79 8.19 -18.88
N ILE A 100 3.11 7.24 -18.01
CA ILE A 100 3.25 7.46 -16.56
C ILE A 100 4.73 7.66 -16.26
N ASN A 101 5.09 8.79 -15.67
CA ASN A 101 6.48 9.16 -15.44
C ASN A 101 6.95 8.86 -14.02
N VAL A 102 8.25 8.71 -13.85
CA VAL A 102 8.87 8.69 -12.52
C VAL A 102 8.57 10.04 -11.83
N GLY A 103 8.13 9.99 -10.59
CA GLY A 103 7.68 11.17 -9.85
C GLY A 103 6.15 11.38 -9.83
N ASP A 104 5.41 10.65 -10.67
CA ASP A 104 3.95 10.67 -10.66
C ASP A 104 3.39 9.91 -9.46
N VAL A 105 2.13 10.19 -9.14
CA VAL A 105 1.36 9.56 -8.06
C VAL A 105 0.24 8.74 -8.66
N LEU A 106 0.09 7.50 -8.19
CA LEU A 106 -0.97 6.58 -8.60
C LEU A 106 -1.94 6.34 -7.44
N ILE A 107 -3.25 6.31 -7.76
CA ILE A 107 -4.30 5.88 -6.84
C ILE A 107 -4.93 4.61 -7.41
N THR A 108 -4.84 3.53 -6.66
CA THR A 108 -5.33 2.22 -7.09
C THR A 108 -6.80 2.06 -6.77
N THR A 109 -7.62 1.79 -7.79
CA THR A 109 -9.06 1.52 -7.65
C THR A 109 -9.36 0.03 -7.53
N ALA A 110 -8.55 -0.79 -8.16
CA ALA A 110 -8.66 -2.26 -8.13
C ALA A 110 -7.30 -2.90 -8.40
N SER A 111 -7.15 -4.16 -8.03
CA SER A 111 -5.92 -4.91 -8.23
C SER A 111 -6.16 -6.22 -8.98
N VAL A 112 -5.27 -6.51 -9.93
CA VAL A 112 -5.18 -7.86 -10.52
C VAL A 112 -4.59 -8.77 -9.46
N ARG A 113 -5.28 -9.85 -9.13
CA ARG A 113 -4.93 -10.79 -8.06
C ARG A 113 -3.93 -11.84 -8.57
N LEU A 114 -2.64 -11.48 -8.58
CA LEU A 114 -1.53 -12.38 -8.95
C LEU A 114 -0.83 -12.96 -7.70
N ASP A 115 -1.52 -12.90 -6.56
CA ASP A 115 -1.06 -13.37 -5.26
C ASP A 115 -1.81 -14.63 -4.80
N GLY A 116 -1.23 -15.34 -3.84
CA GLY A 116 -1.86 -16.48 -3.17
C GLY A 116 -2.62 -16.08 -1.91
N ALA A 117 -2.15 -15.08 -1.17
CA ALA A 117 -2.70 -14.72 0.13
C ALA A 117 -4.17 -14.25 0.04
N SER A 118 -4.53 -13.47 -0.98
CA SER A 118 -5.91 -13.01 -1.17
C SER A 118 -6.92 -14.17 -1.34
N ARG A 119 -6.47 -15.32 -1.85
CA ARG A 119 -7.33 -16.50 -2.04
C ARG A 119 -7.80 -17.14 -0.74
N HIS A 120 -7.12 -16.88 0.36
CA HIS A 120 -7.51 -17.34 1.69
C HIS A 120 -8.70 -16.55 2.26
N PHE A 121 -9.00 -15.37 1.72
CA PHE A 121 -10.10 -14.50 2.15
C PHE A 121 -11.32 -14.57 1.23
N ALA A 122 -11.11 -14.81 -0.07
CA ALA A 122 -12.19 -14.93 -1.05
C ALA A 122 -11.72 -15.68 -2.30
N PRO A 123 -12.64 -16.36 -3.03
CA PRO A 123 -12.32 -17.04 -4.29
C PRO A 123 -11.78 -16.03 -5.33
N LEU A 124 -11.09 -16.53 -6.37
CA LEU A 124 -10.39 -15.67 -7.34
C LEU A 124 -11.34 -14.72 -8.11
N GLU A 125 -12.57 -15.14 -8.31
CA GLU A 125 -13.63 -14.38 -8.96
C GLU A 125 -14.11 -13.18 -8.15
N TYR A 126 -13.86 -13.16 -6.84
CA TYR A 126 -14.16 -12.00 -5.99
C TYR A 126 -13.16 -10.88 -6.28
N PRO A 127 -13.62 -9.69 -6.64
CA PRO A 127 -12.72 -8.62 -7.08
C PRO A 127 -11.93 -8.01 -5.92
N ALA A 128 -10.65 -7.70 -6.16
CA ALA A 128 -9.85 -6.88 -5.27
C ALA A 128 -10.09 -5.40 -5.58
N VAL A 129 -11.07 -4.78 -4.93
CA VAL A 129 -11.45 -3.38 -5.16
C VAL A 129 -11.18 -2.52 -3.92
N ALA A 130 -10.69 -1.31 -4.16
CA ALA A 130 -10.54 -0.30 -3.12
C ALA A 130 -11.90 0.20 -2.64
N ASN A 131 -11.98 0.63 -1.39
CA ASN A 131 -13.17 1.29 -0.88
C ASN A 131 -13.36 2.66 -1.55
N PHE A 132 -14.60 2.96 -1.98
CA PHE A 132 -14.91 4.17 -2.72
C PHE A 132 -14.58 5.45 -1.94
N GLU A 133 -14.92 5.51 -0.65
CA GLU A 133 -14.66 6.69 0.18
C GLU A 133 -13.15 6.91 0.35
N CYS A 134 -12.38 5.83 0.60
CA CYS A 134 -10.92 5.90 0.71
C CYS A 134 -10.27 6.37 -0.60
N THR A 135 -10.73 5.84 -1.74
CA THR A 135 -10.23 6.24 -3.07
C THR A 135 -10.55 7.70 -3.35
N THR A 136 -11.77 8.15 -3.04
CA THR A 136 -12.20 9.54 -3.23
C THR A 136 -11.41 10.48 -2.33
N ALA A 137 -11.17 10.11 -1.06
CA ALA A 137 -10.35 10.91 -0.15
C ALA A 137 -8.92 11.07 -0.66
N LEU A 138 -8.29 9.98 -1.14
CA LEU A 138 -6.95 10.03 -1.72
C LEU A 138 -6.90 10.90 -2.99
N TYR A 139 -7.88 10.77 -3.87
CA TYR A 139 -7.97 11.58 -5.09
C TYR A 139 -8.12 13.07 -4.76
N ASN A 140 -9.03 13.42 -3.88
CA ASN A 140 -9.26 14.81 -3.48
C ASN A 140 -8.04 15.41 -2.77
N ALA A 141 -7.37 14.62 -1.92
CA ALA A 141 -6.14 15.01 -1.26
C ALA A 141 -5.00 15.32 -2.26
N ALA A 142 -4.83 14.48 -3.29
CA ALA A 142 -3.86 14.74 -4.35
C ALA A 142 -4.19 16.03 -5.09
N LYS A 143 -5.45 16.23 -5.49
CA LYS A 143 -5.90 17.45 -6.19
C LYS A 143 -5.71 18.70 -5.34
N ALA A 144 -6.02 18.66 -4.06
CA ALA A 144 -5.84 19.78 -3.13
C ALA A 144 -4.35 20.20 -2.99
N LYS A 145 -3.42 19.25 -3.20
CA LYS A 145 -1.97 19.52 -3.22
C LYS A 145 -1.41 19.89 -4.61
N GLY A 146 -2.27 20.09 -5.60
CA GLY A 146 -1.86 20.40 -6.97
C GLY A 146 -1.22 19.22 -7.69
N ILE A 147 -1.43 17.99 -7.20
CA ILE A 147 -0.96 16.75 -7.84
C ILE A 147 -2.09 16.22 -8.72
N GLU A 148 -1.79 15.93 -9.98
CA GLU A 148 -2.69 15.21 -10.88
C GLU A 148 -2.37 13.72 -10.80
N PRO A 149 -3.16 12.90 -10.07
CA PRO A 149 -2.86 11.49 -9.93
C PRO A 149 -3.38 10.70 -11.12
N TYR A 150 -2.66 9.64 -11.51
CA TYR A 150 -3.27 8.59 -12.33
C TYR A 150 -4.14 7.69 -11.43
N VAL A 151 -5.30 7.31 -11.93
CA VAL A 151 -6.28 6.51 -11.18
C VAL A 151 -6.65 5.28 -12.00
N GLY A 152 -6.49 4.08 -11.44
CA GLY A 152 -6.78 2.88 -12.21
C GLY A 152 -6.36 1.58 -11.54
N VAL A 153 -6.10 0.56 -12.35
CA VAL A 153 -5.83 -0.81 -11.92
C VAL A 153 -4.33 -1.04 -11.76
N THR A 154 -3.97 -1.77 -10.71
CA THR A 154 -2.61 -2.19 -10.35
C THR A 154 -2.48 -3.71 -10.50
N ALA A 155 -1.35 -4.24 -10.95
CA ALA A 155 -1.05 -5.67 -10.85
C ALA A 155 -0.31 -5.95 -9.52
N SER A 156 -0.89 -6.82 -8.71
CA SER A 156 -0.35 -7.15 -7.38
C SER A 156 0.16 -8.58 -7.35
N SER A 157 1.48 -8.76 -7.26
CA SER A 157 2.17 -10.04 -7.45
C SER A 157 2.92 -10.47 -6.20
N ASP A 158 2.93 -11.78 -5.89
CA ASP A 158 3.67 -12.36 -4.76
C ASP A 158 5.19 -12.32 -4.91
N THR A 159 5.70 -12.16 -6.13
CA THR A 159 7.16 -12.14 -6.35
C THR A 159 7.58 -10.95 -7.20
N PHE A 160 8.70 -10.32 -6.77
CA PHE A 160 9.26 -9.17 -7.49
C PHE A 160 9.87 -9.55 -8.84
N TYR A 161 10.48 -10.74 -8.93
CA TYR A 161 11.21 -11.16 -10.14
C TYR A 161 10.31 -11.94 -11.12
N PRO A 162 10.01 -13.24 -10.93
CA PRO A 162 9.29 -14.01 -11.94
C PRO A 162 7.83 -13.56 -12.10
N GLY A 163 7.13 -13.23 -11.02
CA GLY A 163 5.72 -12.82 -11.07
C GLY A 163 5.49 -11.44 -11.70
N GLN A 164 6.55 -10.64 -11.84
CA GLN A 164 6.53 -9.37 -12.56
C GLN A 164 7.26 -9.47 -13.93
N GLU A 165 7.51 -10.69 -14.41
CA GLU A 165 8.22 -10.93 -15.66
C GLU A 165 9.57 -10.21 -15.75
N ARG A 166 10.43 -10.37 -14.73
CA ARG A 166 11.78 -9.84 -14.69
C ARG A 166 12.78 -10.92 -15.09
N TYR A 167 13.62 -10.62 -16.07
CA TYR A 167 14.66 -11.51 -16.57
C TYR A 167 16.04 -11.26 -15.96
N ASP A 168 16.20 -10.11 -15.30
CA ASP A 168 17.40 -9.70 -14.54
C ASP A 168 17.50 -10.43 -13.18
N THR A 169 17.45 -11.75 -13.22
CA THR A 169 17.43 -12.63 -12.05
C THR A 169 18.66 -13.52 -12.02
N TYR A 170 18.93 -14.16 -10.87
CA TYR A 170 20.01 -15.14 -10.72
C TYR A 170 19.97 -16.26 -11.78
N SER A 171 18.79 -16.76 -12.09
CA SER A 171 18.59 -17.81 -13.09
C SER A 171 18.51 -17.29 -14.54
N GLY A 172 18.23 -16.00 -14.73
CA GLY A 172 17.92 -15.40 -16.03
C GLY A 172 16.65 -15.96 -16.68
N LYS A 173 15.78 -16.65 -15.88
CA LYS A 173 14.63 -17.39 -16.41
C LYS A 173 13.33 -16.88 -15.83
N VAL A 174 12.33 -16.78 -16.68
CA VAL A 174 10.91 -16.61 -16.34
C VAL A 174 10.16 -17.82 -16.89
N TYR A 175 9.39 -18.49 -16.04
CA TYR A 175 8.59 -19.64 -16.44
C TYR A 175 7.54 -19.25 -17.48
N ARG A 176 7.16 -20.22 -18.32
CA ARG A 176 6.28 -20.01 -19.49
C ARG A 176 4.99 -19.27 -19.12
N ASP A 177 4.37 -19.62 -18.01
CA ASP A 177 3.08 -19.06 -17.58
C ASP A 177 3.16 -17.57 -17.20
N TYR A 178 4.38 -17.04 -16.99
CA TYR A 178 4.64 -15.63 -16.67
C TYR A 178 5.23 -14.84 -17.85
N GLN A 179 5.55 -15.51 -18.96
CA GLN A 179 6.10 -14.85 -20.16
C GLN A 179 5.00 -14.12 -20.93
N GLY A 180 5.24 -12.87 -21.26
CA GLY A 180 4.28 -11.99 -21.94
C GLY A 180 3.27 -11.31 -21.01
N LEU A 181 3.30 -11.57 -19.69
CA LEU A 181 2.36 -10.96 -18.75
C LEU A 181 2.53 -9.44 -18.65
N LEU A 182 3.76 -8.94 -18.74
CA LEU A 182 4.00 -7.49 -18.72
C LEU A 182 3.24 -6.81 -19.88
N LYS A 183 3.38 -7.34 -21.08
CA LYS A 183 2.68 -6.82 -22.27
C LYS A 183 1.17 -7.00 -22.14
N GLN A 184 0.71 -8.13 -21.64
CA GLN A 184 -0.72 -8.39 -21.42
C GLN A 184 -1.33 -7.34 -20.50
N TRP A 185 -0.68 -7.03 -19.36
CA TRP A 185 -1.19 -6.03 -18.43
C TRP A 185 -1.12 -4.60 -19.00
N GLN A 186 -0.09 -4.29 -19.79
CA GLN A 186 -0.04 -3.04 -20.54
C GLN A 186 -1.24 -2.88 -21.49
N ASP A 187 -1.56 -3.93 -22.25
CA ASP A 187 -2.67 -3.93 -23.21
C ASP A 187 -4.04 -3.84 -22.52
N LEU A 188 -4.13 -4.27 -21.25
CA LEU A 188 -5.31 -4.14 -20.41
C LEU A 188 -5.32 -2.83 -19.59
N ASN A 189 -4.44 -1.87 -19.90
CA ASN A 189 -4.32 -0.57 -19.23
C ASN A 189 -4.04 -0.66 -17.71
N VAL A 190 -3.40 -1.73 -17.27
CA VAL A 190 -2.88 -1.79 -15.89
C VAL A 190 -1.72 -0.80 -15.76
N MET A 191 -1.72 0.00 -14.69
CA MET A 191 -0.79 1.12 -14.55
C MET A 191 0.61 0.69 -14.10
N ASN A 192 0.70 -0.27 -13.18
CA ASN A 192 1.91 -0.56 -12.43
C ASN A 192 1.90 -1.95 -11.79
N TYR A 193 3.06 -2.36 -11.27
CA TYR A 193 3.19 -3.50 -10.37
C TYR A 193 3.49 -3.07 -8.93
N GLU A 194 2.91 -3.80 -7.98
CA GLU A 194 3.27 -3.81 -6.57
C GLU A 194 2.94 -5.19 -5.96
N MET A 195 2.94 -5.36 -4.64
CA MET A 195 2.95 -6.70 -4.04
C MET A 195 1.92 -6.93 -2.92
N GLU A 196 1.04 -5.97 -2.59
CA GLU A 196 0.19 -6.05 -1.39
C GLU A 196 -1.28 -5.70 -1.62
N SER A 197 -1.60 -4.88 -2.63
CA SER A 197 -2.95 -4.31 -2.77
C SER A 197 -4.03 -5.36 -3.06
N SER A 198 -3.72 -6.46 -3.75
CA SER A 198 -4.71 -7.52 -3.98
C SER A 198 -5.15 -8.18 -2.67
N THR A 199 -4.20 -8.51 -1.78
CA THR A 199 -4.49 -9.03 -0.44
C THR A 199 -5.24 -8.00 0.39
N LEU A 200 -4.73 -6.76 0.46
CA LEU A 200 -5.31 -5.69 1.25
C LEU A 200 -6.78 -5.44 0.88
N PHE A 201 -7.07 -5.24 -0.41
CA PHE A 201 -8.42 -4.92 -0.87
C PHE A 201 -9.38 -6.10 -0.74
N THR A 202 -8.95 -7.29 -1.13
CA THR A 202 -9.78 -8.50 -1.01
C THR A 202 -10.14 -8.79 0.44
N MET A 203 -9.14 -8.78 1.33
CA MET A 203 -9.32 -9.03 2.75
C MET A 203 -10.22 -7.97 3.39
N CYS A 204 -9.92 -6.69 3.21
CA CYS A 204 -10.72 -5.61 3.79
C CYS A 204 -12.17 -5.66 3.31
N SER A 205 -12.39 -5.84 2.01
CA SER A 205 -13.74 -5.92 1.44
C SER A 205 -14.52 -7.12 1.98
N ALA A 206 -13.89 -8.30 2.03
CA ALA A 206 -14.52 -9.53 2.54
C ALA A 206 -14.85 -9.46 4.04
N LEU A 207 -14.07 -8.71 4.83
CA LEU A 207 -14.25 -8.57 6.28
C LEU A 207 -15.07 -7.33 6.68
N GLY A 208 -15.61 -6.57 5.72
CA GLY A 208 -16.36 -5.35 5.99
C GLY A 208 -15.49 -4.19 6.50
N LEU A 209 -14.21 -4.20 6.16
CA LEU A 209 -13.25 -3.13 6.43
C LEU A 209 -13.10 -2.23 5.21
N ARG A 210 -12.49 -1.05 5.39
CA ARG A 210 -12.23 -0.11 4.30
C ARG A 210 -10.73 -0.05 3.99
N ALA A 211 -10.38 -0.03 2.71
CA ALA A 211 -8.99 0.15 2.29
C ALA A 211 -8.86 1.03 1.04
N GLY A 212 -7.80 1.81 0.98
CA GLY A 212 -7.37 2.58 -0.18
C GLY A 212 -5.85 2.55 -0.32
N MET A 213 -5.35 2.88 -1.51
CA MET A 213 -3.91 2.89 -1.77
C MET A 213 -3.50 4.05 -2.65
N VAL A 214 -2.42 4.70 -2.25
CA VAL A 214 -1.63 5.64 -3.05
C VAL A 214 -0.19 5.13 -3.19
N ALA A 215 0.40 5.30 -4.36
CA ALA A 215 1.79 4.91 -4.60
C ALA A 215 2.53 5.98 -5.41
N GLY A 216 3.80 6.20 -5.07
CA GLY A 216 4.70 7.03 -5.85
C GLY A 216 5.47 6.20 -6.88
N VAL A 217 5.54 6.67 -8.11
CA VAL A 217 6.26 6.01 -9.20
C VAL A 217 7.76 6.28 -9.08
N ILE A 218 8.55 5.27 -8.76
CA ILE A 218 10.01 5.39 -8.59
C ILE A 218 10.81 4.85 -9.78
N VAL A 219 10.20 4.01 -10.61
CA VAL A 219 10.75 3.52 -11.88
C VAL A 219 9.64 3.39 -12.91
N ASN A 220 9.99 3.47 -14.20
CA ASN A 220 9.10 3.09 -15.29
C ASN A 220 9.73 1.95 -16.09
N ARG A 221 9.07 0.81 -16.15
CA ARG A 221 9.54 -0.42 -16.78
C ARG A 221 9.54 -0.40 -18.31
N THR A 222 8.99 0.64 -18.92
CA THR A 222 9.12 0.90 -20.38
C THR A 222 10.37 1.71 -20.72
N GLN A 223 11.11 2.15 -19.70
CA GLN A 223 12.31 2.98 -19.81
C GLN A 223 13.45 2.31 -19.02
N GLN A 224 14.44 3.09 -18.58
CA GLN A 224 15.53 2.59 -17.75
C GLN A 224 15.08 2.43 -16.30
N GLU A 225 15.19 1.20 -15.75
CA GLU A 225 14.78 0.86 -14.37
C GLU A 225 15.86 1.17 -13.33
N ILE A 226 16.55 2.30 -13.41
CA ILE A 226 17.53 2.71 -12.41
C ILE A 226 16.90 3.81 -11.55
N PRO A 227 16.53 3.52 -10.28
CA PRO A 227 15.97 4.52 -9.40
C PRO A 227 17.02 5.59 -9.06
N ASN A 228 16.61 6.85 -9.08
CA ASN A 228 17.42 7.97 -8.58
C ASN A 228 16.97 8.27 -7.14
N GLU A 229 17.89 8.23 -6.17
CA GLU A 229 17.57 8.40 -4.74
C GLU A 229 16.85 9.73 -4.43
N ALA A 230 17.28 10.83 -5.03
CA ALA A 230 16.65 12.14 -4.81
C ALA A 230 15.21 12.16 -5.33
N THR A 231 14.98 11.63 -6.53
CA THR A 231 13.64 11.52 -7.12
C THR A 231 12.76 10.56 -6.33
N MET A 232 13.31 9.43 -5.87
CA MET A 232 12.58 8.47 -5.02
C MET A 232 12.10 9.13 -3.74
N LYS A 233 12.96 9.87 -3.05
CA LYS A 233 12.63 10.57 -1.82
C LYS A 233 11.53 11.61 -2.04
N GLN A 234 11.65 12.45 -3.06
CA GLN A 234 10.63 13.45 -3.40
C GLN A 234 9.29 12.81 -3.75
N THR A 235 9.31 11.70 -4.50
CA THR A 235 8.11 10.98 -4.89
C THR A 235 7.43 10.34 -3.68
N GLU A 236 8.21 9.77 -2.77
CA GLU A 236 7.72 9.24 -1.50
C GLU A 236 7.08 10.34 -0.65
N GLU A 237 7.74 11.49 -0.51
CA GLU A 237 7.22 12.64 0.24
C GLU A 237 5.89 13.15 -0.32
N LYS A 238 5.74 13.20 -1.65
CA LYS A 238 4.45 13.52 -2.30
C LYS A 238 3.36 12.52 -1.90
N ALA A 239 3.61 11.21 -2.05
CA ALA A 239 2.64 10.18 -1.72
C ALA A 239 2.28 10.17 -0.22
N VAL A 240 3.27 10.38 0.66
CA VAL A 240 3.06 10.54 2.11
C VAL A 240 2.17 11.75 2.40
N SER A 241 2.41 12.88 1.75
CA SER A 241 1.57 14.07 1.96
C SER A 241 0.10 13.84 1.55
N VAL A 242 -0.11 13.06 0.49
CA VAL A 242 -1.47 12.69 0.02
C VAL A 242 -2.17 11.76 1.00
N VAL A 243 -1.47 10.72 1.50
CA VAL A 243 -2.10 9.76 2.44
C VAL A 243 -2.46 10.41 3.78
N ILE A 244 -1.65 11.32 4.29
CA ILE A 244 -1.92 12.06 5.53
C ILE A 244 -3.16 12.95 5.37
N GLU A 245 -3.24 13.73 4.29
CA GLU A 245 -4.41 14.58 3.98
C GLU A 245 -5.68 13.74 3.83
N ALA A 246 -5.60 12.62 3.11
CA ALA A 246 -6.73 11.71 2.96
C ALA A 246 -7.16 11.09 4.29
N ALA A 247 -6.21 10.70 5.16
CA ALA A 247 -6.50 10.20 6.50
C ALA A 247 -7.22 11.25 7.34
N GLN A 248 -6.77 12.51 7.27
CA GLN A 248 -7.40 13.63 7.97
C GLN A 248 -8.86 13.85 7.51
N ALA A 249 -9.11 13.78 6.19
CA ALA A 249 -10.45 13.92 5.63
C ALA A 249 -11.39 12.77 6.00
N LEU A 250 -10.88 11.55 6.19
CA LEU A 250 -11.68 10.38 6.59
C LEU A 250 -12.00 10.33 8.09
N LEU A 251 -11.32 11.14 8.90
CA LEU A 251 -11.53 11.25 10.35
C LEU A 251 -12.40 12.46 10.72
N SER A 252 -12.70 13.32 9.75
CA SER A 252 -13.61 14.48 9.90
C SER A 252 -15.06 14.04 9.77
#